data_d3dfe93973620d66d1ae72f102f56bde
#
_entry.id   d3dfe93973620d66d1ae72f102f56bde
#
_cell.length_a   1.000
_cell.length_b   1.000
_cell.length_c   1.000
_cell.angle_alpha   90.00
_cell.angle_beta   90.00
_cell.angle_gamma   90.00
#
_symmetry.space_group_name_H-M   'P 1'
#
loop_
_entity.id
_entity.type
_entity.pdbx_description
1 polymer ?
#
loop_
_entity_poly.entity_id
_entity_poly.type
_entity_poly.pdbx_seq_one_letter_code
_entity_poly.pdbx_strand_id
1 'polypeptide(L)'
;METLLDRLNDPDQRRVAEAMTTITGLLGAPPPDAGRAAPYLLRGHQPGDMGWIVHRHAALYAREWGYNAEFEALAARICADFLDRFDPAREHCWIAERHGAIVGSVFLVRKSATVAKLRLLLVEPEARGLGIGRRLIQECIRFATQAGYRKITLWTQGDLDAARHLYRDAGFRCVHRKRHDSFGRTGLVAETWELSLAAPRA
;
A
#
# COMPACT_ATOMS: atom_id res chain seq x y z
N MET A 1 -18.36 7.47 -39.01
CA MET A 1 -18.40 8.75 -38.25
C MET A 1 -17.36 8.60 -37.16
N GLU A 2 -16.13 9.13 -37.40
CA GLU A 2 -15.08 9.15 -36.41
C GLU A 2 -15.58 9.95 -35.20
N THR A 3 -15.46 9.36 -34.02
CA THR A 3 -15.78 10.09 -32.78
C THR A 3 -14.69 11.13 -32.51
N LEU A 4 -15.03 12.23 -31.87
CA LEU A 4 -14.07 13.29 -31.50
C LEU A 4 -12.87 12.73 -30.70
N LEU A 5 -13.06 11.61 -30.03
CA LEU A 5 -12.03 10.92 -29.28
C LEU A 5 -10.98 10.23 -30.16
N ASP A 6 -11.35 9.78 -31.36
CA ASP A 6 -10.43 9.07 -32.27
C ASP A 6 -9.34 10.00 -32.84
N ARG A 7 -9.51 11.33 -32.68
CA ARG A 7 -8.51 12.36 -33.07
C ARG A 7 -7.47 12.67 -31.99
N LEU A 8 -7.65 12.14 -30.80
CA LEU A 8 -6.73 12.35 -29.69
C LEU A 8 -5.76 11.16 -29.60
N ASN A 9 -4.51 11.45 -29.20
CA ASN A 9 -3.58 10.40 -28.85
C ASN A 9 -4.00 9.71 -27.51
N ASP A 10 -3.49 8.50 -27.26
CA ASP A 10 -3.85 7.72 -26.07
C ASP A 10 -3.68 8.45 -24.72
N PRO A 11 -2.63 9.27 -24.49
CA PRO A 11 -2.53 10.09 -23.30
C PRO A 11 -3.65 11.11 -23.15
N ASP A 12 -4.04 11.78 -24.23
CA ASP A 12 -5.08 12.82 -24.19
C ASP A 12 -6.48 12.20 -24.07
N GLN A 13 -6.74 11.04 -24.68
CA GLN A 13 -7.98 10.27 -24.45
C GLN A 13 -8.14 9.92 -22.97
N ARG A 14 -7.06 9.47 -22.31
CA ARG A 14 -7.06 9.19 -20.86
C ARG A 14 -7.37 10.43 -20.03
N ARG A 15 -6.73 11.56 -20.34
CA ARG A 15 -7.00 12.84 -19.65
C ARG A 15 -8.45 13.31 -19.79
N VAL A 16 -9.03 13.13 -20.96
CA VAL A 16 -10.46 13.44 -21.18
C VAL A 16 -11.36 12.52 -20.36
N ALA A 17 -11.09 11.21 -20.35
CA ALA A 17 -11.85 10.26 -19.56
C ALA A 17 -11.77 10.55 -18.04
N GLU A 18 -10.61 10.92 -17.52
CA GLU A 18 -10.41 11.33 -16.13
C GLU A 18 -11.17 12.63 -15.80
N ALA A 19 -11.11 13.62 -16.69
CA ALA A 19 -11.85 14.88 -16.54
C ALA A 19 -13.37 14.63 -16.53
N MET A 20 -13.87 13.78 -17.41
CA MET A 20 -15.30 13.41 -17.45
C MET A 20 -15.73 12.68 -16.18
N THR A 21 -14.89 11.79 -15.65
CA THR A 21 -15.15 11.10 -14.38
C THR A 21 -15.22 12.10 -13.21
N THR A 22 -14.32 13.07 -13.19
CA THR A 22 -14.30 14.14 -12.18
C THR A 22 -15.56 15.01 -12.27
N ILE A 23 -15.94 15.44 -13.48
CA ILE A 23 -17.14 16.25 -13.73
C ILE A 23 -18.39 15.48 -13.30
N THR A 24 -18.50 14.22 -13.69
CA THR A 24 -19.66 13.36 -13.33
C THR A 24 -19.78 13.21 -11.82
N GLY A 25 -18.65 13.00 -11.10
CA GLY A 25 -18.62 12.93 -9.64
C GLY A 25 -19.04 14.25 -8.96
N LEU A 26 -18.59 15.41 -9.48
CA LEU A 26 -18.95 16.72 -8.95
C LEU A 26 -20.43 17.08 -9.18
N LEU A 27 -21.03 16.59 -10.27
CA LEU A 27 -22.44 16.80 -10.59
C LEU A 27 -23.38 15.83 -9.84
N GLY A 28 -22.85 14.99 -8.94
CA GLY A 28 -23.64 14.07 -8.13
C GLY A 28 -24.26 12.90 -8.88
N ALA A 29 -23.87 12.66 -10.15
CA ALA A 29 -24.26 11.47 -10.85
C ALA A 29 -23.51 10.26 -10.27
N PRO A 30 -24.21 9.14 -9.94
CA PRO A 30 -23.52 7.94 -9.52
C PRO A 30 -22.55 7.48 -10.63
N PRO A 31 -21.32 7.04 -10.29
CA PRO A 31 -20.43 6.51 -11.30
C PRO A 31 -21.12 5.37 -12.06
N PRO A 32 -20.88 5.22 -13.38
CA PRO A 32 -21.58 4.25 -14.24
C PRO A 32 -21.48 2.78 -13.77
N ASP A 33 -20.66 2.49 -12.76
CA ASP A 33 -20.45 1.18 -12.16
C ASP A 33 -20.80 1.12 -10.65
N ALA A 34 -21.75 1.92 -10.16
CA ALA A 34 -22.16 1.94 -8.74
C ALA A 34 -22.66 0.59 -8.17
N GLY A 35 -22.76 -0.45 -8.98
CA GLY A 35 -23.13 -1.81 -8.58
C GLY A 35 -22.02 -2.87 -8.68
N ARG A 36 -20.87 -2.55 -9.28
CA ARG A 36 -19.68 -3.43 -9.30
C ARG A 36 -18.48 -2.61 -8.87
N ALA A 37 -17.86 -2.98 -7.75
CA ALA A 37 -16.55 -2.44 -7.40
C ALA A 37 -15.64 -2.61 -8.62
N ALA A 38 -15.27 -1.49 -9.27
CA ALA A 38 -14.45 -1.56 -10.48
C ALA A 38 -13.19 -2.36 -10.16
N PRO A 39 -12.85 -3.36 -10.99
CA PRO A 39 -11.73 -4.26 -10.72
C PRO A 39 -10.45 -3.44 -10.60
N TYR A 40 -9.66 -3.72 -9.59
CA TYR A 40 -8.27 -3.29 -9.50
C TYR A 40 -7.36 -4.47 -9.81
N LEU A 41 -6.18 -4.20 -10.30
CA LEU A 41 -5.16 -5.21 -10.51
C LEU A 41 -4.03 -5.05 -9.50
N LEU A 42 -3.36 -6.14 -9.17
CA LEU A 42 -2.10 -6.12 -8.42
C LEU A 42 -0.97 -6.50 -9.38
N ARG A 43 0.09 -5.69 -9.39
CA ARG A 43 1.31 -5.94 -10.15
C ARG A 43 2.56 -5.79 -9.30
N GLY A 44 3.68 -6.28 -9.78
CA GLY A 44 5.00 -5.97 -9.23
C GLY A 44 5.34 -4.50 -9.46
N HIS A 45 6.34 -4.01 -8.71
CA HIS A 45 6.85 -2.66 -8.87
C HIS A 45 7.55 -2.45 -10.23
N GLN A 46 7.53 -1.21 -10.69
CA GLN A 46 8.18 -0.74 -11.91
C GLN A 46 8.95 0.56 -11.63
N PRO A 47 9.88 0.98 -12.50
CA PRO A 47 10.54 2.27 -12.40
C PRO A 47 9.51 3.42 -12.28
N GLY A 48 9.71 4.30 -11.29
CA GLY A 48 8.80 5.39 -10.96
C GLY A 48 7.88 5.13 -9.77
N ASP A 49 7.50 3.86 -9.50
CA ASP A 49 6.58 3.54 -8.40
C ASP A 49 7.13 3.92 -7.03
N MET A 50 8.45 3.81 -6.81
CA MET A 50 9.06 4.21 -5.54
C MET A 50 8.90 5.69 -5.26
N GLY A 51 9.02 6.53 -6.28
CA GLY A 51 8.75 7.97 -6.15
C GLY A 51 7.30 8.25 -5.76
N TRP A 52 6.35 7.55 -6.37
CA TRP A 52 4.93 7.64 -6.00
C TRP A 52 4.71 7.20 -4.53
N ILE A 53 5.28 6.07 -4.12
CA ILE A 53 5.12 5.54 -2.76
C ILE A 53 5.64 6.54 -1.72
N VAL A 54 6.84 7.10 -1.93
CA VAL A 54 7.41 8.09 -1.02
C VAL A 54 6.51 9.32 -0.93
N HIS A 55 6.15 9.90 -2.08
CA HIS A 55 5.29 11.08 -2.14
C HIS A 55 3.95 10.85 -1.43
N ARG A 56 3.27 9.73 -1.73
CA ARG A 56 1.93 9.49 -1.17
C ARG A 56 1.97 9.19 0.33
N HIS A 57 2.98 8.45 0.81
CA HIS A 57 3.16 8.27 2.26
C HIS A 57 3.41 9.62 2.94
N ALA A 58 4.32 10.45 2.42
CA ALA A 58 4.58 11.76 3.00
C ALA A 58 3.33 12.63 3.03
N ALA A 59 2.68 12.81 1.90
CA ALA A 59 1.52 13.71 1.76
C ALA A 59 0.31 13.26 2.60
N LEU A 60 -0.02 11.96 2.58
CA LEU A 60 -1.16 11.43 3.34
C LEU A 60 -0.90 11.46 4.84
N TYR A 61 0.28 11.05 5.29
CA TYR A 61 0.59 11.04 6.72
C TYR A 61 0.76 12.43 7.29
N ALA A 62 1.26 13.41 6.51
CA ALA A 62 1.26 14.81 6.92
C ALA A 62 -0.18 15.33 7.10
N ARG A 63 -1.05 15.05 6.13
CA ARG A 63 -2.45 15.53 6.13
C ARG A 63 -3.31 14.86 7.20
N GLU A 64 -3.22 13.52 7.35
CA GLU A 64 -4.13 12.76 8.21
C GLU A 64 -3.62 12.66 9.65
N TRP A 65 -2.30 12.70 9.89
CA TRP A 65 -1.69 12.49 11.21
C TRP A 65 -0.69 13.58 11.63
N GLY A 66 -0.44 14.59 10.80
CA GLY A 66 0.46 15.70 11.12
C GLY A 66 1.94 15.30 11.17
N TYR A 67 2.34 14.26 10.42
CA TYR A 67 3.75 13.84 10.37
C TYR A 67 4.58 14.82 9.52
N ASN A 68 5.83 15.00 9.92
CA ASN A 68 6.77 15.89 9.23
C ASN A 68 7.69 15.12 8.24
N ALA A 69 8.68 15.82 7.67
CA ALA A 69 9.63 15.28 6.71
C ALA A 69 10.49 14.10 7.22
N GLU A 70 10.56 13.88 8.53
CA GLU A 70 11.24 12.69 9.08
C GLU A 70 10.58 11.39 8.62
N PHE A 71 9.24 11.40 8.49
CA PHE A 71 8.50 10.25 7.99
C PHE A 71 8.73 10.04 6.48
N GLU A 72 8.76 11.12 5.70
CA GLU A 72 9.14 11.07 4.28
C GLU A 72 10.54 10.47 4.10
N ALA A 73 11.51 10.97 4.87
CA ALA A 73 12.88 10.44 4.85
C ALA A 73 12.94 8.95 5.23
N LEU A 74 12.09 8.50 6.16
CA LEU A 74 11.97 7.07 6.48
C LEU A 74 11.43 6.27 5.30
N ALA A 75 10.36 6.74 4.65
CA ALA A 75 9.78 6.07 3.48
C ALA A 75 10.78 6.00 2.33
N ALA A 76 11.50 7.09 2.04
CA ALA A 76 12.53 7.15 1.01
C ALA A 76 13.67 6.14 1.26
N ARG A 77 14.17 6.06 2.50
CA ARG A 77 15.20 5.06 2.86
C ARG A 77 14.71 3.64 2.68
N ILE A 78 13.45 3.34 3.04
CA ILE A 78 12.88 2.00 2.86
C ILE A 78 12.81 1.63 1.38
N CYS A 79 12.40 2.56 0.52
CA CYS A 79 12.33 2.35 -0.92
C CYS A 79 13.71 2.15 -1.54
N ALA A 80 14.70 2.98 -1.16
CA ALA A 80 16.07 2.85 -1.62
C ALA A 80 16.69 1.51 -1.18
N ASP A 81 16.62 1.19 0.12
CA ASP A 81 17.11 -0.08 0.67
C ASP A 81 16.50 -1.30 -0.03
N PHE A 82 15.20 -1.22 -0.40
CA PHE A 82 14.52 -2.29 -1.13
C PHE A 82 15.10 -2.46 -2.52
N LEU A 83 15.27 -1.38 -3.29
CA LEU A 83 15.82 -1.45 -4.66
C LEU A 83 17.26 -1.96 -4.66
N ASP A 84 18.10 -1.49 -3.72
CA ASP A 84 19.51 -1.85 -3.62
C ASP A 84 19.73 -3.33 -3.28
N ARG A 85 18.79 -3.96 -2.57
CA ARG A 85 18.95 -5.31 -2.02
C ARG A 85 17.91 -6.29 -2.53
N PHE A 86 17.10 -5.90 -3.50
CA PHE A 86 15.95 -6.67 -3.97
C PHE A 86 16.33 -8.10 -4.38
N ASP A 87 15.77 -9.07 -3.67
CA ASP A 87 15.86 -10.48 -3.96
C ASP A 87 14.46 -11.01 -4.29
N PRO A 88 14.13 -11.23 -5.59
CA PRO A 88 12.78 -11.61 -6.01
C PRO A 88 12.32 -12.96 -5.45
N ALA A 89 13.24 -13.81 -5.00
CA ALA A 89 12.89 -15.07 -4.34
C ALA A 89 12.44 -14.86 -2.87
N ARG A 90 12.77 -13.71 -2.28
CA ARG A 90 12.58 -13.45 -0.85
C ARG A 90 11.79 -12.17 -0.56
N GLU A 91 11.67 -11.27 -1.51
CA GLU A 91 11.10 -9.95 -1.33
C GLU A 91 10.14 -9.60 -2.46
N HIS A 92 9.17 -8.77 -2.17
CA HIS A 92 8.24 -8.30 -3.19
C HIS A 92 7.64 -6.94 -2.80
N CYS A 93 7.34 -6.11 -3.82
CA CYS A 93 6.52 -4.93 -3.68
C CYS A 93 5.31 -5.07 -4.61
N TRP A 94 4.11 -5.05 -4.04
CA TRP A 94 2.85 -5.03 -4.80
C TRP A 94 2.35 -3.61 -4.93
N ILE A 95 1.92 -3.30 -6.15
CA ILE A 95 1.24 -2.08 -6.52
C ILE A 95 -0.19 -2.44 -6.87
N ALA A 96 -1.15 -1.78 -6.23
CA ALA A 96 -2.55 -1.84 -6.60
C ALA A 96 -2.84 -0.71 -7.59
N GLU A 97 -3.37 -1.07 -8.77
CA GLU A 97 -3.68 -0.12 -9.83
C GLU A 97 -5.16 -0.21 -10.20
N ARG A 98 -5.79 0.93 -10.39
CA ARG A 98 -7.19 1.05 -10.80
C ARG A 98 -7.35 2.16 -11.82
N HIS A 99 -7.97 1.87 -12.96
CA HIS A 99 -8.13 2.84 -14.07
C HIS A 99 -6.80 3.49 -14.50
N GLY A 100 -5.70 2.74 -14.50
CA GLY A 100 -4.38 3.25 -14.88
C GLY A 100 -3.68 4.11 -13.80
N ALA A 101 -4.30 4.32 -12.64
CA ALA A 101 -3.72 5.06 -11.52
C ALA A 101 -3.31 4.12 -10.39
N ILE A 102 -2.18 4.39 -9.73
CA ILE A 102 -1.78 3.66 -8.52
C ILE A 102 -2.68 4.10 -7.38
N VAL A 103 -3.29 3.12 -6.69
CA VAL A 103 -4.21 3.36 -5.58
C VAL A 103 -3.79 2.65 -4.28
N GLY A 104 -2.67 1.95 -4.29
CA GLY A 104 -2.14 1.34 -3.08
C GLY A 104 -0.82 0.60 -3.31
N SER A 105 -0.13 0.33 -2.22
CA SER A 105 1.14 -0.39 -2.23
C SER A 105 1.39 -1.15 -0.93
N VAL A 106 2.24 -2.18 -0.99
CA VAL A 106 2.81 -2.84 0.18
C VAL A 106 4.13 -3.50 -0.17
N PHE A 107 5.06 -3.52 0.78
CA PHE A 107 6.32 -4.26 0.67
C PHE A 107 6.32 -5.45 1.61
N LEU A 108 6.92 -6.54 1.16
CA LEU A 108 7.41 -7.61 2.01
C LEU A 108 8.92 -7.74 1.78
N VAL A 109 9.70 -7.47 2.83
CA VAL A 109 11.18 -7.50 2.76
C VAL A 109 11.74 -8.53 3.72
N ARG A 110 12.93 -9.03 3.41
CA ARG A 110 13.66 -9.97 4.26
C ARG A 110 14.18 -9.27 5.53
N LYS A 111 13.79 -9.73 6.70
CA LYS A 111 14.38 -9.33 7.98
C LYS A 111 15.46 -10.31 8.42
N SER A 112 15.25 -11.61 8.20
CA SER A 112 16.22 -12.69 8.46
C SER A 112 15.93 -13.89 7.55
N ALA A 113 16.68 -14.97 7.69
CA ALA A 113 16.43 -16.20 6.94
C ALA A 113 15.00 -16.75 7.12
N THR A 114 14.38 -16.55 8.28
CA THR A 114 13.08 -17.14 8.64
C THR A 114 11.99 -16.08 8.92
N VAL A 115 12.31 -14.80 8.90
CA VAL A 115 11.38 -13.70 9.22
C VAL A 115 11.32 -12.71 8.09
N ALA A 116 10.12 -12.49 7.54
CA ALA A 116 9.82 -11.39 6.64
C ALA A 116 9.31 -10.15 7.41
N LYS A 117 9.39 -8.98 6.82
CA LYS A 117 8.86 -7.74 7.38
C LYS A 117 7.96 -7.04 6.36
N LEU A 118 6.69 -6.84 6.74
CA LEU A 118 5.76 -6.02 5.98
C LEU A 118 6.03 -4.53 6.24
N ARG A 119 6.06 -3.72 5.19
CA ARG A 119 6.34 -2.28 5.25
C ARG A 119 5.49 -1.50 4.25
N LEU A 120 5.33 -0.21 4.50
CA LEU A 120 4.73 0.78 3.60
C LEU A 120 3.42 0.30 2.97
N LEU A 121 2.49 -0.24 3.79
CA LEU A 121 1.12 -0.50 3.38
C LEU A 121 0.37 0.83 3.30
N LEU A 122 -0.14 1.15 2.12
CA LEU A 122 -0.94 2.33 1.88
C LEU A 122 -2.07 1.99 0.91
N VAL A 123 -3.24 2.57 1.14
CA VAL A 123 -4.37 2.60 0.20
C VAL A 123 -4.88 4.02 0.14
N GLU A 124 -5.00 4.55 -1.07
CA GLU A 124 -5.53 5.88 -1.33
C GLU A 124 -6.93 6.05 -0.70
N PRO A 125 -7.25 7.23 -0.15
CA PRO A 125 -8.55 7.48 0.50
C PRO A 125 -9.75 7.09 -0.35
N GLU A 126 -9.75 7.45 -1.63
CA GLU A 126 -10.80 7.18 -2.61
C GLU A 126 -10.93 5.70 -3.02
N ALA A 127 -9.93 4.89 -2.69
CA ALA A 127 -9.92 3.44 -2.92
C ALA A 127 -10.11 2.62 -1.64
N ARG A 128 -10.29 3.28 -0.49
CA ARG A 128 -10.61 2.60 0.78
C ARG A 128 -12.00 1.96 0.68
N GLY A 129 -12.21 0.87 1.42
CA GLY A 129 -13.48 0.12 1.36
C GLY A 129 -13.58 -0.90 0.23
N LEU A 130 -12.70 -0.85 -0.79
CA LEU A 130 -12.67 -1.80 -1.92
C LEU A 130 -11.95 -3.12 -1.62
N GLY A 131 -11.53 -3.37 -0.39
CA GLY A 131 -10.83 -4.60 -0.01
C GLY A 131 -9.35 -4.65 -0.39
N ILE A 132 -8.78 -3.60 -1.00
CA ILE A 132 -7.39 -3.54 -1.49
C ILE A 132 -6.39 -3.83 -0.37
N GLY A 133 -6.52 -3.17 0.78
CA GLY A 133 -5.61 -3.37 1.91
C GLY A 133 -5.59 -4.82 2.41
N ARG A 134 -6.76 -5.45 2.52
CA ARG A 134 -6.89 -6.87 2.87
C ARG A 134 -6.20 -7.76 1.84
N ARG A 135 -6.42 -7.49 0.57
CA ARG A 135 -5.80 -8.25 -0.52
C ARG A 135 -4.28 -8.13 -0.53
N LEU A 136 -3.74 -6.92 -0.34
CA LEU A 136 -2.30 -6.66 -0.26
C LEU A 136 -1.66 -7.46 0.90
N ILE A 137 -2.29 -7.48 2.08
CA ILE A 137 -1.80 -8.28 3.22
C ILE A 137 -1.86 -9.78 2.90
N GLN A 138 -2.92 -10.26 2.26
CA GLN A 138 -3.05 -11.66 1.86
C GLN A 138 -1.94 -12.08 0.87
N GLU A 139 -1.58 -11.23 -0.09
CA GLU A 139 -0.46 -11.48 -1.00
C GLU A 139 0.87 -11.56 -0.24
N CYS A 140 1.11 -10.68 0.73
CA CYS A 140 2.28 -10.76 1.60
C CYS A 140 2.34 -12.11 2.35
N ILE A 141 1.22 -12.56 2.90
CA ILE A 141 1.15 -13.84 3.65
C ILE A 141 1.40 -15.00 2.71
N ARG A 142 0.76 -15.03 1.53
CA ARG A 142 0.91 -16.07 0.52
C ARG A 142 2.38 -16.19 0.07
N PHE A 143 2.97 -15.07 -0.33
CA PHE A 143 4.36 -15.02 -0.77
C PHE A 143 5.33 -15.44 0.34
N ALA A 144 5.16 -14.93 1.57
CA ALA A 144 6.01 -15.30 2.69
C ALA A 144 5.97 -16.80 2.97
N THR A 145 4.78 -17.42 2.88
CA THR A 145 4.63 -18.87 3.05
C THR A 145 5.34 -19.64 1.94
N GLN A 146 5.18 -19.23 0.67
CA GLN A 146 5.84 -19.85 -0.49
C GLN A 146 7.36 -19.69 -0.43
N ALA A 147 7.86 -18.53 0.00
CA ALA A 147 9.28 -18.25 0.17
C ALA A 147 9.89 -18.93 1.41
N GLY A 148 9.12 -19.72 2.17
CA GLY A 148 9.63 -20.50 3.31
C GLY A 148 9.88 -19.68 4.59
N TYR A 149 9.29 -18.51 4.71
CA TYR A 149 9.33 -17.77 5.97
C TYR A 149 8.46 -18.46 7.02
N ARG A 150 8.87 -18.35 8.29
CA ARG A 150 8.12 -18.87 9.45
C ARG A 150 7.30 -17.80 10.15
N LYS A 151 7.61 -16.54 9.89
CA LYS A 151 6.98 -15.39 10.54
C LYS A 151 6.99 -14.16 9.65
N ILE A 152 5.92 -13.37 9.73
CA ILE A 152 5.90 -11.98 9.26
C ILE A 152 5.84 -11.07 10.48
N THR A 153 6.68 -10.03 10.52
CA THR A 153 6.58 -8.94 11.48
C THR A 153 6.26 -7.63 10.77
N LEU A 154 5.65 -6.70 11.47
CA LEU A 154 5.45 -5.33 11.00
C LEU A 154 5.59 -4.35 12.16
N TRP A 155 5.73 -3.09 11.84
CA TRP A 155 5.73 -1.99 12.76
C TRP A 155 4.70 -0.96 12.31
N THR A 156 3.88 -0.46 13.23
CA THR A 156 2.82 0.52 12.98
C THR A 156 2.67 1.45 14.16
N GLN A 157 1.81 2.45 14.06
CA GLN A 157 1.47 3.35 15.15
C GLN A 157 0.13 2.97 15.77
N GLY A 158 -0.01 3.23 17.07
CA GLY A 158 -1.20 2.89 17.83
C GLY A 158 -2.45 3.70 17.45
N ASP A 159 -2.28 4.84 16.79
CA ASP A 159 -3.36 5.70 16.28
C ASP A 159 -3.81 5.36 14.84
N LEU A 160 -3.17 4.38 14.19
CA LEU A 160 -3.55 3.91 12.86
C LEU A 160 -4.61 2.79 12.95
N ASP A 161 -5.81 3.12 13.44
CA ASP A 161 -6.86 2.12 13.76
C ASP A 161 -7.27 1.26 12.57
N ALA A 162 -7.41 1.84 11.38
CA ALA A 162 -7.78 1.10 10.17
C ALA A 162 -6.72 0.04 9.81
N ALA A 163 -5.44 0.37 9.90
CA ALA A 163 -4.35 -0.57 9.64
C ALA A 163 -4.30 -1.67 10.71
N ARG A 164 -4.45 -1.30 11.99
CA ARG A 164 -4.50 -2.25 13.13
C ARG A 164 -5.65 -3.25 12.99
N HIS A 165 -6.82 -2.79 12.52
CA HIS A 165 -7.96 -3.64 12.23
C HIS A 165 -7.63 -4.66 11.14
N LEU A 166 -7.07 -4.22 10.02
CA LEU A 166 -6.65 -5.10 8.94
C LEU A 166 -5.61 -6.15 9.39
N TYR A 167 -4.64 -5.75 10.22
CA TYR A 167 -3.64 -6.70 10.74
C TYR A 167 -4.27 -7.73 11.68
N ARG A 168 -5.18 -7.31 12.56
CA ARG A 168 -5.89 -8.23 13.47
C ARG A 168 -6.73 -9.23 12.70
N ASP A 169 -7.49 -8.78 11.69
CA ASP A 169 -8.31 -9.63 10.82
C ASP A 169 -7.48 -10.65 10.05
N ALA A 170 -6.25 -10.27 9.67
CA ALA A 170 -5.30 -11.16 9.00
C ALA A 170 -4.57 -12.13 9.97
N GLY A 171 -4.88 -12.09 11.27
CA GLY A 171 -4.30 -12.98 12.28
C GLY A 171 -3.03 -12.48 12.95
N PHE A 172 -2.56 -11.26 12.66
CA PHE A 172 -1.44 -10.68 13.38
C PHE A 172 -1.81 -10.37 14.83
N ARG A 173 -0.81 -10.44 15.72
CA ARG A 173 -0.95 -10.10 17.14
C ARG A 173 0.07 -9.02 17.51
N CYS A 174 -0.36 -8.03 18.29
CA CYS A 174 0.54 -7.03 18.85
C CYS A 174 1.39 -7.68 19.96
N VAL A 175 2.70 -7.70 19.75
CA VAL A 175 3.66 -8.35 20.66
C VAL A 175 4.50 -7.36 21.45
N HIS A 176 4.59 -6.12 21.01
CA HIS A 176 5.36 -5.09 21.71
C HIS A 176 4.79 -3.71 21.46
N ARG A 177 4.85 -2.84 22.47
CA ARG A 177 4.47 -1.42 22.41
C ARG A 177 5.56 -0.58 23.04
N LYS A 178 5.87 0.55 22.42
CA LYS A 178 6.86 1.50 22.93
C LYS A 178 6.43 2.93 22.65
N ARG A 179 6.44 3.79 23.66
CA ARG A 179 6.27 5.24 23.44
C ARG A 179 7.53 5.82 22.81
N HIS A 180 7.35 6.77 21.93
CA HIS A 180 8.44 7.50 21.29
C HIS A 180 7.98 8.87 20.80
N ASP A 181 8.95 9.73 20.55
CA ASP A 181 8.76 11.03 19.93
C ASP A 181 9.47 10.99 18.58
N SER A 182 8.72 11.15 17.50
CA SER A 182 9.23 11.09 16.13
C SER A 182 8.22 11.75 15.19
N PHE A 183 8.66 12.02 13.99
CA PHE A 183 7.84 12.57 12.91
C PHE A 183 7.18 13.90 13.25
N GLY A 184 7.85 14.72 14.12
CA GLY A 184 7.33 15.99 14.59
C GLY A 184 6.22 15.87 15.64
N ARG A 185 5.95 14.69 16.18
CA ARG A 185 4.94 14.43 17.22
C ARG A 185 5.54 13.79 18.46
N THR A 186 4.95 14.12 19.61
CA THR A 186 5.31 13.53 20.90
C THR A 186 4.26 12.53 21.38
N GLY A 187 4.69 11.56 22.18
CA GLY A 187 3.81 10.60 22.82
C GLY A 187 3.20 9.56 21.88
N LEU A 188 3.75 9.37 20.69
CA LEU A 188 3.35 8.30 19.78
C LEU A 188 3.59 6.93 20.41
N VAL A 189 2.76 5.95 20.05
CA VAL A 189 2.90 4.56 20.50
C VAL A 189 3.22 3.69 19.29
N ALA A 190 4.47 3.29 19.18
CA ALA A 190 4.89 2.27 18.21
C ALA A 190 4.40 0.89 18.63
N GLU A 191 3.83 0.15 17.71
CA GLU A 191 3.39 -1.22 17.92
C GLU A 191 4.13 -2.16 16.96
N THR A 192 4.68 -3.24 17.49
CA THR A 192 5.20 -4.35 16.69
C THR A 192 4.16 -5.46 16.69
N TRP A 193 3.80 -5.91 15.50
CA TRP A 193 2.85 -7.00 15.29
C TRP A 193 3.54 -8.17 14.60
N GLU A 194 3.12 -9.39 14.92
CA GLU A 194 3.68 -10.61 14.35
C GLU A 194 2.56 -11.59 13.95
N LEU A 195 2.83 -12.32 12.86
CA LEU A 195 2.04 -13.44 12.37
C LEU A 195 2.96 -14.64 12.20
N SER A 196 2.69 -15.74 12.91
CA SER A 196 3.34 -17.02 12.66
C SER A 196 2.73 -17.69 11.42
N LEU A 197 3.57 -18.16 10.54
CA LEU A 197 3.17 -18.89 9.34
C LEU A 197 3.24 -20.39 9.60
N ALA A 198 2.24 -21.13 9.10
CA ALA A 198 2.32 -22.59 9.11
C ALA A 198 3.50 -23.04 8.23
N ALA A 199 4.20 -24.08 8.65
CA ALA A 199 5.22 -24.70 7.80
C ALA A 199 4.55 -25.13 6.48
N PRO A 200 5.23 -24.95 5.32
CA PRO A 200 4.71 -25.51 4.08
C PRO A 200 4.46 -27.01 4.29
N ARG A 201 3.27 -27.48 3.92
CA ARG A 201 3.02 -28.91 3.88
C ARG A 201 3.95 -29.50 2.82
N ALA A 202 4.79 -30.44 3.25
CA ALA A 202 5.65 -31.21 2.37
C ALA A 202 4.83 -31.99 1.34
#